data_6e69568202ddb772bb1a8aa033143397
#
_entry.id   6e69568202ddb772bb1a8aa033143397
#
_cell.length_a   1.000
_cell.length_b   1.000
_cell.length_c   1.000
_cell.angle_alpha   90.00
_cell.angle_beta   90.00
_cell.angle_gamma   90.00
#
_symmetry.space_group_name_H-M   'P 1'
#
loop_
_entity.id
_entity.type
_entity.pdbx_description
1 polymer ?
#
loop_
_entity_poly.entity_id
_entity_poly.type
_entity_poly.pdbx_seq_one_letter_code
_entity_poly.pdbx_strand_id
1 'polypeptide(L)'
;MKSISENGYNYLSVGSGHPILILHGLMGGLSNFDGVFKYFPKQGYQVIAPELPIYNSSLLNTNVKFFAKFVYKFIKFKNLKDVIILGNSLGGHVGLIFSKLYPKLIKGLVLTGSSGLYENSMGDSYPKREDYNLSLIHISEPTRHA
;
A
#
# COMPACT_ATOMS: atom_id res chain seq x y z
N MET A 1 -10.63 2.64 16.82
CA MET A 1 -9.59 3.53 16.25
C MET A 1 -10.25 4.79 15.74
N LYS A 2 -9.63 5.92 15.98
CA LYS A 2 -10.17 7.21 15.57
C LYS A 2 -9.50 7.67 14.26
N SER A 3 -10.30 8.03 13.27
CA SER A 3 -9.80 8.62 12.03
C SER A 3 -9.24 10.02 12.28
N ILE A 4 -8.14 10.32 11.64
CA ILE A 4 -7.48 11.62 11.66
C ILE A 4 -7.71 12.29 10.32
N SER A 5 -8.17 13.55 10.35
CA SER A 5 -8.32 14.38 9.15
C SER A 5 -7.33 15.53 9.23
N GLU A 6 -6.39 15.60 8.30
CA GLU A 6 -5.29 16.54 8.34
C GLU A 6 -4.79 16.84 6.93
N ASN A 7 -4.68 18.11 6.58
CA ASN A 7 -4.16 18.57 5.28
C ASN A 7 -4.82 17.91 4.06
N GLY A 8 -6.13 17.65 4.15
CA GLY A 8 -6.88 17.00 3.07
C GLY A 8 -6.75 15.49 3.03
N TYR A 9 -6.02 14.88 3.96
CA TYR A 9 -5.91 13.43 4.10
C TYR A 9 -6.76 12.93 5.25
N ASN A 10 -7.42 11.80 5.04
CA ASN A 10 -8.04 11.02 6.11
C ASN A 10 -7.21 9.73 6.29
N TYR A 11 -6.86 9.42 7.50
CA TYR A 11 -6.05 8.24 7.77
C TYR A 11 -6.23 7.72 9.19
N LEU A 12 -5.85 6.48 9.41
CA LEU A 12 -5.69 5.87 10.73
C LEU A 12 -4.20 5.77 11.05
N SER A 13 -3.85 5.96 12.31
CA SER A 13 -2.48 5.76 12.77
C SER A 13 -2.48 5.21 14.18
N VAL A 14 -1.76 4.10 14.40
CA VAL A 14 -1.64 3.44 15.70
C VAL A 14 -0.18 3.08 15.93
N GLY A 15 0.29 3.36 17.12
CA GLY A 15 1.66 3.04 17.53
C GLY A 15 2.69 4.06 17.07
N SER A 16 3.94 3.75 17.34
CA SER A 16 5.09 4.56 16.97
C SER A 16 6.25 3.65 16.59
N GLY A 17 7.19 4.18 15.85
CA GLY A 17 8.36 3.44 15.39
C GLY A 17 8.37 3.25 13.87
N HIS A 18 8.85 2.11 13.41
CA HIS A 18 9.02 1.85 11.98
C HIS A 18 7.67 1.82 11.26
N PRO A 19 7.49 2.57 10.15
CA PRO A 19 6.18 2.69 9.52
C PRO A 19 5.80 1.46 8.69
N ILE A 20 4.60 0.93 8.96
CA ILE A 20 3.87 0.01 8.08
C ILE A 20 2.72 0.80 7.48
N LEU A 21 2.74 1.00 6.17
CA LEU A 21 1.71 1.71 5.44
C LEU A 21 0.75 0.72 4.81
N ILE A 22 -0.51 0.78 5.23
CA ILE A 22 -1.57 -0.07 4.69
C ILE A 22 -2.24 0.62 3.51
N LEU A 23 -2.31 -0.08 2.38
CA LEU A 23 -3.05 0.34 1.20
C LEU A 23 -4.22 -0.62 0.99
N HIS A 24 -5.44 -0.10 1.16
CA HIS A 24 -6.67 -0.89 1.07
C HIS A 24 -7.14 -1.09 -0.37
N GLY A 25 -8.06 -2.03 -0.57
CA GLY A 25 -8.71 -2.27 -1.86
C GLY A 25 -10.06 -1.56 -1.99
N LEU A 26 -10.74 -1.83 -3.10
CA LEU A 26 -12.05 -1.27 -3.43
C LEU A 26 -13.17 -1.75 -2.48
N MET A 27 -13.11 -3.03 -2.11
CA MET A 27 -14.20 -3.77 -1.47
C MET A 27 -13.83 -4.23 -0.08
N GLY A 28 -13.41 -3.61 0.75
CA GLY A 28 -13.10 -4.19 2.03
C GLY A 28 -12.41 -3.21 2.94
N GLY A 29 -12.86 -2.21 3.23
CA GLY A 29 -12.36 -1.24 4.17
C GLY A 29 -11.21 -1.67 5.09
N LEU A 30 -10.89 -0.89 6.05
CA LEU A 30 -9.75 -1.15 6.93
C LEU A 30 -10.00 -2.27 7.95
N SER A 31 -11.24 -2.78 8.04
CA SER A 31 -11.58 -3.89 8.96
C SER A 31 -10.79 -5.17 8.68
N ASN A 32 -10.40 -5.41 7.44
CA ASN A 32 -9.56 -6.56 7.07
C ASN A 32 -8.16 -6.51 7.70
N PHE A 33 -7.76 -5.37 8.21
CA PHE A 33 -6.44 -5.15 8.79
C PHE A 33 -6.47 -5.01 10.33
N ASP A 34 -7.57 -5.34 10.97
CA ASP A 34 -7.70 -5.23 12.44
C ASP A 34 -6.58 -5.96 13.18
N GLY A 35 -6.19 -7.14 12.72
CA GLY A 35 -5.09 -7.89 13.30
C GLY A 35 -3.75 -7.15 13.20
N VAL A 36 -3.52 -6.48 12.08
CA VAL A 36 -2.31 -5.69 11.86
C VAL A 36 -2.25 -4.51 12.83
N PHE A 37 -3.36 -3.79 12.98
CA PHE A 37 -3.46 -2.66 13.91
C PHE A 37 -3.35 -3.08 15.39
N LYS A 38 -3.72 -4.31 15.72
CA LYS A 38 -3.65 -4.81 17.09
C LYS A 38 -2.26 -5.36 17.43
N TYR A 39 -1.61 -6.03 16.49
CA TYR A 39 -0.36 -6.75 16.74
C TYR A 39 0.89 -5.87 16.59
N PHE A 40 1.05 -5.22 15.45
CA PHE A 40 2.32 -4.58 15.11
C PHE A 40 2.65 -3.32 15.93
N PRO A 41 1.69 -2.51 16.41
CA PRO A 41 2.04 -1.41 17.30
C PRO A 41 2.74 -1.85 18.58
N LYS A 42 2.41 -3.04 19.08
CA LYS A 42 3.07 -3.63 20.26
C LYS A 42 4.49 -4.13 19.98
N GLN A 43 4.84 -4.25 18.71
CA GLN A 43 6.15 -4.73 18.25
C GLN A 43 7.08 -3.60 17.81
N GLY A 44 6.76 -2.35 18.12
CA GLY A 44 7.59 -1.19 17.77
C GLY A 44 7.36 -0.63 16.38
N TYR A 45 6.17 -0.86 15.82
CA TYR A 45 5.78 -0.32 14.51
C TYR A 45 4.71 0.75 14.65
N GLN A 46 4.79 1.75 13.78
CA GLN A 46 3.67 2.63 13.51
C GLN A 46 2.87 2.03 12.35
N VAL A 47 1.61 1.69 12.60
CA VAL A 47 0.70 1.23 11.53
C VAL A 47 -0.15 2.40 11.10
N ILE A 48 -0.03 2.79 9.83
CA ILE A 48 -0.70 3.97 9.28
C ILE A 48 -1.42 3.58 7.99
N ALA A 49 -2.67 4.00 7.84
CA ALA A 49 -3.51 3.64 6.71
C ALA A 49 -4.23 4.87 6.16
N PRO A 50 -3.74 5.47 5.08
CA PRO A 50 -4.45 6.55 4.42
C PRO A 50 -5.68 6.01 3.68
N GLU A 51 -6.74 6.80 3.68
CA GLU A 51 -7.88 6.55 2.81
C GLU A 51 -7.50 6.96 1.38
N LEU A 52 -7.48 5.98 0.47
CA LEU A 52 -7.21 6.26 -0.93
C LEU A 52 -8.42 6.97 -1.56
N PRO A 53 -8.21 7.96 -2.45
CA PRO A 53 -9.30 8.75 -3.04
C PRO A 53 -10.03 7.99 -4.15
N ILE A 54 -10.44 6.75 -3.88
CA ILE A 54 -11.05 5.85 -4.86
C ILE A 54 -12.41 6.38 -5.30
N TYR A 55 -13.19 6.92 -4.35
CA TYR A 55 -14.56 7.36 -4.60
C TYR A 55 -14.67 8.84 -4.97
N ASN A 56 -13.63 9.62 -4.73
CA ASN A 56 -13.64 11.07 -4.92
C ASN A 56 -13.01 11.51 -6.25
N SER A 57 -12.51 10.57 -7.01
CA SER A 57 -11.84 10.84 -8.26
C SER A 57 -12.76 10.55 -9.43
N SER A 58 -12.74 11.41 -10.44
CA SER A 58 -13.41 11.16 -11.70
C SER A 58 -12.91 9.84 -12.27
N LEU A 59 -13.80 8.90 -12.54
CA LEU A 59 -13.49 7.59 -13.10
C LEU A 59 -12.68 7.65 -14.41
N LEU A 60 -12.72 8.79 -15.09
CA LEU A 60 -12.03 9.02 -16.36
C LEU A 60 -10.53 9.31 -16.22
N ASN A 61 -10.09 9.72 -15.04
CA ASN A 61 -8.70 10.13 -14.81
C ASN A 61 -7.96 9.32 -13.75
N THR A 62 -8.60 8.29 -13.19
CA THR A 62 -7.99 7.47 -12.15
C THR A 62 -7.34 6.23 -12.72
N ASN A 63 -6.04 6.18 -12.64
CA ASN A 63 -5.27 4.97 -12.87
C ASN A 63 -4.44 4.66 -11.61
N VAL A 64 -3.85 3.49 -11.59
CA VAL A 64 -3.04 3.06 -10.43
C VAL A 64 -1.86 4.00 -10.18
N LYS A 65 -1.31 4.58 -11.23
CA LYS A 65 -0.22 5.56 -11.12
C LYS A 65 -0.64 6.82 -10.38
N PHE A 66 -1.88 7.25 -10.56
CA PHE A 66 -2.46 8.38 -9.80
C PHE A 66 -2.46 8.06 -8.28
N PHE A 67 -2.89 6.87 -7.91
CA PHE A 67 -2.88 6.45 -6.50
C PHE A 67 -1.46 6.32 -5.95
N ALA A 68 -0.52 5.81 -6.74
CA ALA A 68 0.88 5.75 -6.33
C ALA A 68 1.46 7.16 -6.05
N LYS A 69 1.13 8.14 -6.87
CA LYS A 69 1.51 9.55 -6.63
C LYS A 69 0.83 10.13 -5.40
N PHE A 70 -0.42 9.78 -5.15
CA PHE A 70 -1.13 10.16 -3.92
C PHE A 70 -0.40 9.63 -2.68
N VAL A 71 -0.02 8.35 -2.71
CA VAL A 71 0.73 7.71 -1.63
C VAL A 71 2.09 8.40 -1.42
N TYR A 72 2.78 8.75 -2.51
CA TYR A 72 4.03 9.51 -2.43
C TYR A 72 3.85 10.83 -1.69
N LYS A 73 2.83 11.61 -2.05
CA LYS A 73 2.53 12.90 -1.40
C LYS A 73 2.20 12.70 0.09
N PHE A 74 1.44 11.66 0.41
CA PHE A 74 1.10 11.33 1.79
C PHE A 74 2.34 10.97 2.61
N ILE A 75 3.22 10.13 2.07
CA ILE A 75 4.49 9.74 2.71
C ILE A 75 5.36 10.99 2.97
N LYS A 76 5.44 11.89 2.01
CA LYS A 76 6.19 13.16 2.17
C LYS A 76 5.55 14.06 3.22
N PHE A 77 4.25 14.20 3.21
CA PHE A 77 3.51 14.97 4.21
C PHE A 77 3.75 14.43 5.64
N LYS A 78 3.70 13.12 5.83
CA LYS A 78 3.95 12.48 7.12
C LYS A 78 5.43 12.30 7.45
N ASN A 79 6.33 12.66 6.53
CA ASN A 79 7.77 12.50 6.67
C ASN A 79 8.17 11.05 7.03
N LEU A 80 7.54 10.07 6.39
CA LEU A 80 7.84 8.66 6.59
C LEU A 80 9.07 8.25 5.79
N LYS A 81 9.89 7.36 6.35
CA LYS A 81 11.10 6.82 5.72
C LYS A 81 11.14 5.31 5.85
N ASP A 82 11.76 4.66 4.89
CA ASP A 82 11.97 3.20 4.90
C ASP A 82 10.66 2.45 5.15
N VAL A 83 9.64 2.77 4.37
CA VAL A 83 8.27 2.32 4.58
C VAL A 83 8.11 0.86 4.18
N ILE A 84 7.47 0.08 5.03
CA ILE A 84 6.94 -1.24 4.64
C ILE A 84 5.51 -1.02 4.18
N ILE A 85 5.23 -1.36 2.91
CA ILE A 85 3.87 -1.28 2.36
C ILE A 85 3.21 -2.65 2.50
N LEU A 86 2.01 -2.65 3.08
CA LEU A 86 1.11 -3.80 3.11
C LEU A 86 -0.11 -3.47 2.24
N GLY A 87 -0.18 -4.05 1.05
CA GLY A 87 -1.21 -3.75 0.08
C GLY A 87 -2.12 -4.94 -0.20
N ASN A 88 -3.43 -4.68 -0.18
CA ASN A 88 -4.46 -5.68 -0.50
C ASN A 88 -5.21 -5.31 -1.77
N SER A 89 -5.40 -6.27 -2.68
CA SER A 89 -6.16 -6.10 -3.93
C SER A 89 -5.64 -4.91 -4.73
N LEU A 90 -6.45 -3.88 -5.00
CA LEU A 90 -6.02 -2.64 -5.65
C LEU A 90 -4.87 -1.97 -4.89
N GLY A 91 -4.92 -1.95 -3.56
CA GLY A 91 -3.84 -1.41 -2.72
C GLY A 91 -2.52 -2.13 -2.94
N GLY A 92 -2.55 -3.42 -3.19
CA GLY A 92 -1.36 -4.20 -3.59
C GLY A 92 -0.80 -3.73 -4.92
N HIS A 93 -1.67 -3.51 -5.90
CA HIS A 93 -1.27 -2.99 -7.22
C HIS A 93 -0.66 -1.58 -7.09
N VAL A 94 -1.27 -0.72 -6.29
CA VAL A 94 -0.71 0.61 -5.99
C VAL A 94 0.69 0.48 -5.37
N GLY A 95 0.86 -0.45 -4.44
CA GLY A 95 2.15 -0.74 -3.81
C GLY A 95 3.21 -1.19 -4.81
N LEU A 96 2.84 -2.03 -5.77
CA LEU A 96 3.74 -2.46 -6.85
C LEU A 96 4.20 -1.28 -7.71
N ILE A 97 3.28 -0.47 -8.18
CA ILE A 97 3.61 0.72 -8.99
C ILE A 97 4.43 1.72 -8.17
N PHE A 98 4.06 1.93 -6.92
CA PHE A 98 4.82 2.79 -6.00
C PHE A 98 6.27 2.31 -5.86
N SER A 99 6.48 1.01 -5.67
CA SER A 99 7.81 0.43 -5.53
C SER A 99 8.67 0.63 -6.77
N LYS A 100 8.04 0.60 -7.95
CA LYS A 100 8.72 0.86 -9.22
C LYS A 100 9.10 2.34 -9.38
N LEU A 101 8.19 3.24 -9.00
CA LEU A 101 8.39 4.69 -9.17
C LEU A 101 9.29 5.30 -8.10
N TYR A 102 9.20 4.80 -6.86
CA TYR A 102 9.85 5.39 -5.70
C TYR A 102 10.60 4.35 -4.85
N PRO A 103 11.53 3.59 -5.44
CA PRO A 103 12.16 2.46 -4.76
C PRO A 103 12.97 2.86 -3.52
N LYS A 104 13.45 4.09 -3.46
CA LYS A 104 14.25 4.58 -2.33
C LYS A 104 13.43 4.85 -1.07
N LEU A 105 12.12 4.95 -1.19
CA LEU A 105 11.22 5.22 -0.05
C LEU A 105 10.70 3.95 0.61
N ILE A 106 10.85 2.81 -0.04
CA ILE A 106 10.29 1.54 0.41
C ILE A 106 11.37 0.62 0.95
N LYS A 107 11.11 0.02 2.10
CA LYS A 107 11.95 -1.02 2.70
C LYS A 107 11.45 -2.42 2.37
N GLY A 108 10.14 -2.59 2.24
CA GLY A 108 9.52 -3.86 1.93
C GLY A 108 8.12 -3.70 1.38
N LEU A 109 7.64 -4.73 0.71
CA LEU A 109 6.31 -4.78 0.13
C LEU A 109 5.68 -6.13 0.43
N VAL A 110 4.56 -6.12 1.11
CA VAL A 110 3.74 -7.30 1.41
C VAL A 110 2.44 -7.19 0.62
N LEU A 111 2.13 -8.21 -0.15
CA LEU A 111 0.94 -8.25 -0.99
C LEU A 111 -0.02 -9.32 -0.51
N THR A 112 -1.28 -8.96 -0.37
CA THR A 112 -2.36 -9.89 -0.02
C THR A 112 -3.44 -9.81 -1.10
N GLY A 113 -3.56 -10.87 -1.93
CA GLY A 113 -4.54 -10.92 -3.02
C GLY A 113 -4.41 -9.76 -3.99
N SER A 114 -3.18 -9.36 -4.32
CA SER A 114 -2.93 -8.20 -5.17
C SER A 114 -3.39 -8.43 -6.61
N SER A 115 -4.02 -7.40 -7.21
CA SER A 115 -4.13 -7.28 -8.65
C SER A 115 -2.82 -6.79 -9.25
N GLY A 116 -2.68 -6.90 -10.58
CA GLY A 116 -1.52 -6.38 -11.29
C GLY A 116 -0.31 -7.30 -11.36
N LEU A 117 -0.41 -8.52 -10.81
CA LEU A 117 0.66 -9.52 -10.87
C LEU A 117 0.67 -10.34 -12.17
N TYR A 118 -0.42 -10.31 -12.92
CA TYR A 118 -0.60 -11.07 -14.15
C TYR A 118 -0.84 -10.13 -15.33
N GLU A 119 -0.33 -10.52 -16.51
CA GLU A 119 -0.31 -9.70 -17.72
C GLU A 119 -1.69 -9.17 -18.15
N ASN A 120 -2.73 -9.94 -17.96
CA ASN A 120 -4.06 -9.65 -18.51
C ASN A 120 -5.01 -8.98 -17.52
N SER A 121 -4.52 -8.59 -16.35
CA SER A 121 -5.43 -8.09 -15.34
C SER A 121 -5.97 -6.69 -15.66
N MET A 122 -5.24 -5.83 -16.39
CA MET A 122 -5.67 -4.43 -16.60
C MET A 122 -4.98 -3.70 -17.78
N GLY A 123 -4.58 -4.38 -18.85
CA GLY A 123 -4.03 -3.76 -20.05
C GLY A 123 -2.52 -3.44 -20.02
N ASP A 124 -2.02 -2.89 -21.11
CA ASP A 124 -0.58 -2.72 -21.35
C ASP A 124 0.16 -1.72 -20.45
N SER A 125 -0.57 -0.93 -19.69
CA SER A 125 0.03 0.07 -18.79
C SER A 125 0.49 -0.50 -17.45
N TYR A 126 0.26 -1.78 -17.19
CA TYR A 126 0.59 -2.43 -15.93
C TYR A 126 1.90 -3.20 -16.05
N PRO A 127 2.76 -3.10 -15.05
CA PRO A 127 4.00 -3.88 -15.07
C PRO A 127 3.68 -5.37 -15.02
N LYS A 128 4.40 -6.11 -15.81
CA LYS A 128 4.32 -7.57 -15.83
C LYS A 128 5.01 -8.15 -14.61
N ARG A 129 4.68 -9.38 -14.26
CA ARG A 129 5.31 -10.06 -13.14
C ARG A 129 6.84 -10.11 -13.26
N GLU A 130 7.34 -10.25 -14.48
CA GLU A 130 8.78 -10.30 -14.76
C GLU A 130 9.49 -8.97 -14.51
N ASP A 131 8.73 -7.86 -14.49
CA ASP A 131 9.29 -6.53 -14.24
C ASP A 131 9.62 -6.30 -12.76
N TYR A 132 9.20 -7.19 -11.87
CA TYR A 132 9.42 -7.03 -10.44
C TYR A 132 10.71 -7.74 -10.01
N ASN A 133 11.40 -7.12 -9.09
CA ASN A 133 12.55 -7.72 -8.46
C ASN A 133 12.13 -9.00 -7.71
N LEU A 134 12.86 -10.07 -7.88
CA LEU A 134 12.63 -11.34 -7.21
C LEU A 134 12.51 -11.19 -5.68
N SER A 135 13.26 -10.27 -5.10
CA SER A 135 13.18 -10.02 -3.65
C SER A 135 11.79 -9.55 -3.20
N LEU A 136 11.10 -8.73 -4.02
CA LEU A 136 9.74 -8.31 -3.71
C LEU A 136 8.75 -9.47 -3.83
N ILE A 137 8.94 -10.35 -4.81
CA ILE A 137 8.11 -11.54 -4.97
C ILE A 137 8.29 -12.47 -3.77
N HIS A 138 9.51 -12.67 -3.27
CA HIS A 138 9.79 -13.46 -2.09
C HIS A 138 9.15 -12.89 -0.83
N ILE A 139 9.11 -11.58 -0.67
CA ILE A 139 8.43 -10.92 0.45
C ILE A 139 6.92 -11.22 0.40
N SER A 140 6.32 -11.31 -0.79
CA SER A 140 4.90 -11.57 -0.96
C SER A 140 4.52 -13.04 -0.85
N GLU A 141 5.45 -13.96 -0.99
CA GLU A 141 5.22 -15.40 -1.08
C GLU A 141 5.82 -16.27 0.06
N PRO A 142 6.33 -15.73 1.16
CA PRO A 142 7.01 -16.56 2.16
C PRO A 142 6.12 -17.65 2.77
N THR A 143 4.80 -17.46 2.74
CA THR A 143 3.83 -18.41 3.27
C THR A 143 3.56 -19.61 2.36
N ARG A 144 3.95 -19.56 1.08
CA ARG A 144 3.76 -20.67 0.13
C ARG A 144 4.71 -21.84 0.38
N HIS A 145 5.82 -21.58 1.05
CA HIS A 145 6.89 -22.54 1.24
C HIS A 145 7.06 -22.95 2.72
N ALA A 146 6.15 -22.45 3.54
CA ALA A 146 6.15 -22.79 4.97
C ALA A 146 5.61 -24.20 5.23
#